data_835d7ce0b84a3b14e50267717e2e8b09
#
_entry.id   835d7ce0b84a3b14e50267717e2e8b09
#
_cell.length_a   1.000
_cell.length_b   1.000
_cell.length_c   1.000
_cell.angle_alpha   90.00
_cell.angle_beta   90.00
_cell.angle_gamma   90.00
#
_symmetry.space_group_name_H-M   'P 1'
#
loop_
_entity.id
_entity.type
_entity.pdbx_description
1 polymer ?
#
loop_
_entity_poly.entity_id
_entity_poly.type
_entity_poly.pdbx_seq_one_letter_code
_entity_poly.pdbx_strand_id
1 'polypeptide(L)'
;LSASHLQRRFRARFGLSPAEYLAQRKLDALKSGLRDGRDVSAALYDAGYGSPSRVYETGAAKLGMTPARYRSGGDGEDIRWSIVDTALGQAIVATTARGICMVELGEDADALVRTLNVEFPRARLQQVDAGRDEFLAPRVRAVADALAGKRARAPDKIPVDLIGTAFQKRVGD
;
A
#
# COMPACT_ATOMS: atom_id res chain seq x y z
N LEU A 1 -32.62 -8.23 1.71
CA LEU A 1 -31.54 -7.33 1.32
C LEU A 1 -30.90 -7.81 0.03
N SER A 2 -30.93 -6.96 -1.00
CA SER A 2 -30.21 -7.28 -2.25
C SER A 2 -28.70 -7.26 -2.05
N ALA A 3 -27.96 -8.02 -2.86
CA ALA A 3 -26.50 -8.04 -2.84
C ALA A 3 -25.91 -6.62 -3.04
N SER A 4 -26.49 -5.81 -3.91
CA SER A 4 -26.06 -4.44 -4.16
C SER A 4 -26.28 -3.51 -2.96
N HIS A 5 -27.35 -3.72 -2.19
CA HIS A 5 -27.61 -2.96 -0.97
C HIS A 5 -26.60 -3.30 0.12
N LEU A 6 -26.29 -4.60 0.29
CA LEU A 6 -25.27 -5.07 1.23
C LEU A 6 -23.88 -4.51 0.90
N GLN A 7 -23.50 -4.53 -0.39
CA GLN A 7 -22.23 -3.94 -0.84
C GLN A 7 -22.15 -2.45 -0.55
N ARG A 8 -23.22 -1.69 -0.77
CA ARG A 8 -23.27 -0.25 -0.47
C ARG A 8 -23.11 0.03 1.02
N ARG A 9 -23.79 -0.75 1.87
CA ARG A 9 -23.67 -0.63 3.34
C ARG A 9 -22.26 -0.98 3.81
N PHE A 10 -21.67 -2.03 3.26
CA PHE A 10 -20.30 -2.43 3.59
C PHE A 10 -19.31 -1.32 3.21
N ARG A 11 -19.42 -0.78 2.00
CA ARG A 11 -18.57 0.33 1.54
C ARG A 11 -18.75 1.59 2.39
N ALA A 12 -19.96 1.91 2.79
CA ALA A 12 -20.24 3.05 3.67
C ALA A 12 -19.58 2.90 5.04
N ARG A 13 -19.52 1.67 5.56
CA ARG A 13 -18.93 1.40 6.88
C ARG A 13 -17.40 1.24 6.83
N PHE A 14 -16.87 0.58 5.83
CA PHE A 14 -15.46 0.21 5.76
C PHE A 14 -14.65 1.01 4.72
N GLY A 15 -15.31 1.82 3.89
CA GLY A 15 -14.68 2.56 2.79
C GLY A 15 -14.28 1.71 1.60
N LEU A 16 -14.49 0.39 1.68
CA LEU A 16 -14.09 -0.61 0.70
C LEU A 16 -15.27 -1.52 0.37
N SER A 17 -15.28 -2.09 -0.83
CA SER A 17 -16.15 -3.23 -1.13
C SER A 17 -15.69 -4.47 -0.36
N PRO A 18 -16.56 -5.48 -0.17
CA PRO A 18 -16.14 -6.75 0.45
C PRO A 18 -14.95 -7.40 -0.25
N ALA A 19 -14.89 -7.36 -1.58
CA ALA A 19 -13.79 -7.91 -2.35
C ALA A 19 -12.49 -7.15 -2.12
N GLU A 20 -12.53 -5.82 -2.08
CA GLU A 20 -11.39 -4.95 -1.80
C GLU A 20 -10.88 -5.16 -0.36
N TYR A 21 -11.79 -5.30 0.61
CA TYR A 21 -11.45 -5.59 1.99
C TYR A 21 -10.74 -6.93 2.13
N LEU A 22 -11.24 -7.97 1.44
CA LEU A 22 -10.61 -9.28 1.45
C LEU A 22 -9.21 -9.25 0.79
N ALA A 23 -9.07 -8.53 -0.32
CA ALA A 23 -7.79 -8.33 -0.98
C ALA A 23 -6.77 -7.63 -0.08
N GLN A 24 -7.22 -6.62 0.67
CA GLN A 24 -6.38 -5.95 1.66
C GLN A 24 -5.90 -6.91 2.74
N ARG A 25 -6.79 -7.70 3.31
CA ARG A 25 -6.43 -8.67 4.35
C ARG A 25 -5.43 -9.71 3.85
N LYS A 26 -5.59 -10.18 2.60
CA LYS A 26 -4.63 -11.10 1.98
C LYS A 26 -3.25 -10.45 1.83
N LEU A 27 -3.21 -9.19 1.38
CA LEU A 27 -1.95 -8.46 1.24
C LEU A 27 -1.27 -8.24 2.59
N ASP A 28 -2.01 -7.86 3.62
CA ASP A 28 -1.48 -7.69 4.97
C ASP A 28 -0.92 -9.00 5.53
N ALA A 29 -1.61 -10.10 5.32
CA ALA A 29 -1.15 -11.44 5.73
C ALA A 29 0.13 -11.84 4.97
N LEU A 30 0.22 -11.55 3.68
CA LEU A 30 1.41 -11.78 2.88
C LEU A 30 2.60 -10.97 3.42
N LYS A 31 2.43 -9.68 3.62
CA LYS A 31 3.46 -8.79 4.15
C LYS A 31 3.96 -9.27 5.52
N SER A 32 3.04 -9.64 6.40
CA SER A 32 3.37 -10.15 7.73
C SER A 32 4.17 -11.44 7.66
N GLY A 33 3.75 -12.41 6.85
CA GLY A 33 4.46 -13.66 6.67
C GLY A 33 5.87 -13.47 6.09
N LEU A 34 6.01 -12.59 5.11
CA LEU A 34 7.31 -12.26 4.52
C LEU A 34 8.24 -11.57 5.52
N ARG A 35 7.73 -10.64 6.31
CA ARG A 35 8.51 -9.96 7.37
C ARG A 35 8.97 -10.94 8.45
N ASP A 36 8.16 -11.93 8.78
CA ASP A 36 8.51 -12.99 9.73
C ASP A 36 9.54 -14.00 9.17
N GLY A 37 9.96 -13.81 7.93
CA GLY A 37 10.99 -14.64 7.30
C GLY A 37 10.48 -15.95 6.72
N ARG A 38 9.15 -16.09 6.57
CA ARG A 38 8.59 -17.29 5.96
C ARG A 38 9.01 -17.39 4.50
N ASP A 39 9.13 -18.62 4.02
CA ASP A 39 9.34 -18.88 2.61
C ASP A 39 8.26 -18.21 1.76
N VAL A 40 8.67 -17.67 0.59
CA VAL A 40 7.76 -16.89 -0.27
C VAL A 40 6.54 -17.72 -0.67
N SER A 41 6.74 -18.97 -1.10
CA SER A 41 5.62 -19.85 -1.50
C SER A 41 4.67 -20.13 -0.33
N ALA A 42 5.23 -20.39 0.86
CA ALA A 42 4.43 -20.64 2.07
C ALA A 42 3.67 -19.39 2.50
N ALA A 43 4.31 -18.21 2.46
CA ALA A 43 3.66 -16.94 2.80
C ALA A 43 2.49 -16.62 1.86
N LEU A 44 2.67 -16.87 0.56
CA LEU A 44 1.63 -16.69 -0.45
C LEU A 44 0.45 -17.63 -0.22
N TYR A 45 0.73 -18.91 0.00
CA TYR A 45 -0.30 -19.91 0.25
C TYR A 45 -1.11 -19.59 1.52
N ASP A 46 -0.42 -19.28 2.63
CA ASP A 46 -1.06 -18.98 3.91
C ASP A 46 -1.89 -17.68 3.87
N ALA A 47 -1.48 -16.73 3.02
CA ALA A 47 -2.24 -15.51 2.81
C ALA A 47 -3.52 -15.71 1.96
N GLY A 48 -3.69 -16.88 1.36
CA GLY A 48 -4.88 -17.23 0.57
C GLY A 48 -4.73 -17.00 -0.94
N TYR A 49 -3.49 -16.87 -1.44
CA TYR A 49 -3.23 -16.81 -2.88
C TYR A 49 -3.05 -18.24 -3.43
N GLY A 50 -3.98 -18.67 -4.28
CA GLY A 50 -4.12 -20.09 -4.64
C GLY A 50 -3.16 -20.64 -5.67
N SER A 51 -2.47 -19.85 -6.48
CA SER A 51 -1.59 -20.32 -7.54
C SER A 51 -0.34 -19.48 -7.67
N PRO A 52 0.87 -20.10 -7.68
CA PRO A 52 2.13 -19.36 -7.70
C PRO A 52 2.31 -18.40 -8.89
N SER A 53 1.89 -18.79 -10.09
CA SER A 53 2.16 -18.01 -11.30
C SER A 53 1.37 -16.71 -11.41
N ARG A 54 0.10 -16.68 -11.00
CA ARG A 54 -0.72 -15.46 -10.95
C ARG A 54 -0.34 -14.54 -9.80
N VAL A 55 0.20 -15.12 -8.77
CA VAL A 55 0.52 -14.42 -7.52
C VAL A 55 1.78 -13.60 -7.66
N TYR A 56 2.78 -14.09 -8.38
CA TYR A 56 4.01 -13.33 -8.64
C TYR A 56 3.72 -12.03 -9.39
N GLU A 57 2.83 -12.05 -10.38
CA GLU A 57 2.46 -10.85 -11.14
C GLU A 57 1.60 -9.88 -10.31
N THR A 58 0.58 -10.39 -9.63
CA THR A 58 -0.37 -9.55 -8.87
C THR A 58 0.22 -9.10 -7.53
N GLY A 59 0.93 -9.98 -6.83
CA GLY A 59 1.58 -9.68 -5.56
C GLY A 59 2.71 -8.66 -5.72
N ALA A 60 3.57 -8.84 -6.74
CA ALA A 60 4.66 -7.91 -7.02
C ALA A 60 4.14 -6.50 -7.35
N ALA A 61 3.04 -6.39 -8.09
CA ALA A 61 2.42 -5.10 -8.39
C ALA A 61 1.91 -4.39 -7.13
N LYS A 62 1.37 -5.13 -6.17
CA LYS A 62 0.82 -4.58 -4.91
C LYS A 62 1.88 -4.28 -3.86
N LEU A 63 2.99 -5.02 -3.87
CA LEU A 63 4.11 -4.80 -2.96
C LEU A 63 5.06 -3.69 -3.43
N GLY A 64 4.99 -3.32 -4.72
CA GLY A 64 5.95 -2.41 -5.34
C GLY A 64 7.33 -3.05 -5.55
N MET A 65 7.48 -4.33 -5.30
CA MET A 65 8.70 -5.11 -5.48
C MET A 65 8.38 -6.59 -5.48
N THR A 66 9.35 -7.45 -5.81
CA THR A 66 9.13 -8.90 -5.73
C THR A 66 8.92 -9.32 -4.26
N PRO A 67 8.14 -10.39 -4.02
CA PRO A 67 8.00 -10.93 -2.66
C PRO A 67 9.34 -11.28 -2.00
N ALA A 68 10.31 -11.80 -2.76
CA ALA A 68 11.64 -12.11 -2.25
C ALA A 68 12.39 -10.87 -1.75
N ARG A 69 12.32 -9.76 -2.48
CA ARG A 69 12.92 -8.49 -2.07
C ARG A 69 12.22 -7.89 -0.86
N TYR A 70 10.90 -7.97 -0.82
CA TYR A 70 10.13 -7.54 0.35
C TYR A 70 10.54 -8.35 1.60
N ARG A 71 10.64 -9.67 1.47
CA ARG A 71 11.10 -10.57 2.53
C ARG A 71 12.50 -10.21 3.04
N SER A 72 13.40 -9.80 2.17
CA SER A 72 14.76 -9.40 2.52
C SER A 72 14.87 -7.94 3.00
N GLY A 73 13.77 -7.28 3.31
CA GLY A 73 13.78 -5.89 3.78
C GLY A 73 14.09 -4.86 2.70
N GLY A 74 13.75 -5.15 1.45
CA GLY A 74 13.97 -4.25 0.33
C GLY A 74 15.40 -4.28 -0.22
N ASP A 75 16.14 -5.37 0.03
CA ASP A 75 17.52 -5.49 -0.42
C ASP A 75 17.62 -5.33 -1.94
N GLY A 76 18.50 -4.43 -2.40
CA GLY A 76 18.66 -4.10 -3.81
C GLY A 76 17.63 -3.14 -4.39
N GLU A 77 16.66 -2.66 -3.59
CA GLU A 77 15.68 -1.68 -4.06
C GLU A 77 16.14 -0.24 -3.84
N ASP A 78 15.86 0.61 -4.82
CA ASP A 78 15.92 2.06 -4.68
C ASP A 78 14.51 2.59 -4.43
N ILE A 79 14.28 3.14 -3.26
CA ILE A 79 12.98 3.64 -2.84
C ILE A 79 13.04 5.17 -2.74
N ARG A 80 12.18 5.84 -3.51
CA ARG A 80 11.98 7.28 -3.43
C ARG A 80 10.76 7.55 -2.59
N TRP A 81 10.86 8.51 -1.68
CA TRP A 81 9.77 8.81 -0.77
C TRP A 81 9.62 10.30 -0.52
N SER A 82 8.43 10.69 -0.12
CA SER A 82 8.12 12.05 0.32
C SER A 82 7.03 12.05 1.38
N ILE A 83 7.04 13.07 2.22
CA ILE A 83 5.92 13.37 3.12
C ILE A 83 5.05 14.41 2.43
N VAL A 84 3.75 14.16 2.37
CA VAL A 84 2.77 15.04 1.72
C VAL A 84 1.59 15.32 2.64
N ASP A 85 1.02 16.51 2.52
CA ASP A 85 -0.19 16.86 3.23
C ASP A 85 -1.41 16.34 2.45
N THR A 86 -2.33 15.73 3.18
CA THR A 86 -3.58 15.21 2.61
C THR A 86 -4.79 15.72 3.40
N ALA A 87 -5.98 15.47 2.87
CA ALA A 87 -7.23 15.78 3.57
C ALA A 87 -7.36 15.09 4.93
N LEU A 88 -6.62 13.99 5.16
CA LEU A 88 -6.67 13.19 6.39
C LEU A 88 -5.43 13.36 7.27
N GLY A 89 -4.55 14.30 6.96
CA GLY A 89 -3.29 14.52 7.67
C GLY A 89 -2.08 14.22 6.79
N GLN A 90 -0.91 14.11 7.40
CA GLN A 90 0.31 13.83 6.67
C GLN A 90 0.35 12.37 6.21
N ALA A 91 0.89 12.16 5.04
CA ALA A 91 1.13 10.82 4.50
C ALA A 91 2.57 10.69 4.03
N ILE A 92 3.15 9.51 4.24
CA ILE A 92 4.37 9.11 3.53
C ILE A 92 3.97 8.30 2.31
N VAL A 93 4.52 8.65 1.18
CA VAL A 93 4.36 7.90 -0.08
C VAL A 93 5.75 7.47 -0.52
N ALA A 94 5.94 6.17 -0.70
CA ALA A 94 7.21 5.59 -1.13
C ALA A 94 6.98 4.71 -2.37
N THR A 95 7.89 4.79 -3.32
CA THR A 95 7.80 4.09 -4.59
C THR A 95 9.14 3.50 -5.01
N THR A 96 9.08 2.33 -5.63
CA THR A 96 10.17 1.77 -6.43
C THR A 96 9.91 2.07 -7.91
N ALA A 97 10.80 1.63 -8.80
CA ALA A 97 10.55 1.70 -10.25
C ALA A 97 9.31 0.89 -10.68
N ARG A 98 8.89 -0.08 -9.89
CA ARG A 98 7.73 -0.95 -10.18
C ARG A 98 6.39 -0.37 -9.72
N GLY A 99 6.39 0.52 -8.72
CA GLY A 99 5.17 1.09 -8.18
C GLY A 99 5.27 1.47 -6.72
N ILE A 100 4.15 1.86 -6.15
CA ILE A 100 4.06 2.23 -4.74
C ILE A 100 4.34 1.01 -3.86
N CYS A 101 5.27 1.16 -2.92
CA CYS A 101 5.61 0.11 -1.94
C CYS A 101 5.13 0.44 -0.52
N MET A 102 4.86 1.70 -0.23
CA MET A 102 4.31 2.11 1.07
C MET A 102 3.48 3.37 0.93
N VAL A 103 2.33 3.39 1.57
CA VAL A 103 1.60 4.61 1.91
C VAL A 103 1.08 4.48 3.33
N GLU A 104 1.40 5.43 4.18
CA GLU A 104 0.86 5.49 5.53
C GLU A 104 0.45 6.90 5.90
N LEU A 105 -0.59 7.01 6.70
CA LEU A 105 -1.07 8.25 7.30
C LEU A 105 -0.56 8.35 8.74
N GLY A 106 -0.21 9.55 9.13
CA GLY A 106 0.23 9.84 10.49
C GLY A 106 0.22 11.32 10.79
N GLU A 107 0.35 11.67 12.05
CA GLU A 107 0.41 13.07 12.50
C GLU A 107 1.84 13.57 12.62
N ASP A 108 2.80 12.66 12.71
CA ASP A 108 4.21 12.96 12.91
C ASP A 108 5.05 12.42 11.73
N ALA A 109 5.65 13.33 10.98
CA ALA A 109 6.51 13.00 9.84
C ALA A 109 7.68 12.10 10.25
N ASP A 110 8.31 12.36 11.40
CA ASP A 110 9.45 11.56 11.86
C ASP A 110 9.04 10.11 12.17
N ALA A 111 7.86 9.91 12.73
CA ALA A 111 7.30 8.58 12.97
C ALA A 111 7.04 7.84 11.65
N LEU A 112 6.54 8.52 10.64
CA LEU A 112 6.32 7.95 9.31
C LEU A 112 7.64 7.51 8.66
N VAL A 113 8.68 8.32 8.79
CA VAL A 113 10.02 7.99 8.27
C VAL A 113 10.60 6.78 9.02
N ARG A 114 10.43 6.71 10.34
CA ARG A 114 10.84 5.54 11.12
C ARG A 114 10.14 4.26 10.64
N THR A 115 8.85 4.32 10.37
CA THR A 115 8.09 3.20 9.84
C THR A 115 8.65 2.72 8.50
N LEU A 116 9.00 3.64 7.60
CA LEU A 116 9.64 3.31 6.33
C LEU A 116 10.98 2.59 6.54
N ASN A 117 11.82 3.09 7.46
CA ASN A 117 13.12 2.49 7.75
C ASN A 117 13.00 1.10 8.38
N VAL A 118 11.97 0.89 9.21
CA VAL A 118 11.71 -0.42 9.83
C VAL A 118 11.23 -1.44 8.80
N GLU A 119 10.37 -1.02 7.86
CA GLU A 119 9.83 -1.92 6.85
C GLU A 119 10.85 -2.28 5.77
N PHE A 120 11.69 -1.33 5.37
CA PHE A 120 12.70 -1.51 4.33
C PHE A 120 14.12 -1.20 4.82
N PRO A 121 14.63 -1.97 5.81
CA PRO A 121 15.93 -1.65 6.44
C PRO A 121 17.12 -1.87 5.51
N ARG A 122 16.96 -2.59 4.39
CA ARG A 122 18.03 -2.91 3.44
C ARG A 122 17.89 -2.21 2.10
N ALA A 123 16.85 -1.39 1.92
CA ALA A 123 16.69 -0.59 0.72
C ALA A 123 17.53 0.68 0.78
N ARG A 124 17.81 1.24 -0.38
CA ARG A 124 18.34 2.62 -0.48
C ARG A 124 17.15 3.57 -0.49
N LEU A 125 17.05 4.37 0.57
CA LEU A 125 15.95 5.31 0.75
C LEU A 125 16.40 6.71 0.37
N GLN A 126 15.67 7.35 -0.55
CA GLN A 126 15.96 8.71 -0.99
C GLN A 126 14.71 9.58 -0.85
N GLN A 127 14.82 10.63 -0.06
CA GLN A 127 13.79 11.66 0.00
C GLN A 127 13.85 12.51 -1.28
N VAL A 128 12.69 12.70 -1.92
CA VAL A 128 12.56 13.50 -3.14
C VAL A 128 11.43 14.52 -3.00
N ASP A 129 11.44 15.52 -3.87
CA ASP A 129 10.35 16.48 -3.97
C ASP A 129 9.16 15.83 -4.69
N ALA A 130 8.05 15.66 -3.96
CA ALA A 130 6.85 15.02 -4.48
C ALA A 130 6.25 15.70 -5.71
N GLY A 131 6.47 17.01 -5.89
CA GLY A 131 5.96 17.76 -7.04
C GLY A 131 6.84 17.69 -8.28
N ARG A 132 8.09 17.29 -8.12
CA ARG A 132 9.10 17.33 -9.19
C ARG A 132 9.59 15.97 -9.65
N ASP A 133 9.54 14.97 -8.81
CA ASP A 133 9.99 13.63 -9.18
C ASP A 133 9.00 12.98 -10.14
N GLU A 134 9.50 12.55 -11.31
CA GLU A 134 8.65 12.02 -12.38
C GLU A 134 7.95 10.71 -12.03
N PHE A 135 8.52 9.90 -11.12
CA PHE A 135 7.90 8.66 -10.67
C PHE A 135 6.93 8.90 -9.52
N LEU A 136 7.30 9.76 -8.59
CA LEU A 136 6.52 9.98 -7.38
C LEU A 136 5.35 10.94 -7.59
N ALA A 137 5.52 12.02 -8.39
CA ALA A 137 4.50 13.05 -8.56
C ALA A 137 3.13 12.52 -9.01
N PRO A 138 3.01 11.68 -10.05
CA PRO A 138 1.70 11.16 -10.45
C PRO A 138 1.10 10.22 -9.40
N ARG A 139 1.92 9.49 -8.67
CA ARG A 139 1.47 8.59 -7.59
C ARG A 139 0.97 9.35 -6.37
N VAL A 140 1.65 10.42 -5.99
CA VAL A 140 1.21 11.31 -4.91
C VAL A 140 -0.14 11.95 -5.25
N ARG A 141 -0.31 12.41 -6.50
CA ARG A 141 -1.61 12.96 -6.95
C ARG A 141 -2.72 11.91 -6.86
N ALA A 142 -2.44 10.68 -7.31
CA ALA A 142 -3.41 9.59 -7.23
C ALA A 142 -3.79 9.26 -5.78
N VAL A 143 -2.82 9.24 -4.87
CA VAL A 143 -3.03 9.04 -3.43
C VAL A 143 -3.88 10.17 -2.85
N ALA A 144 -3.53 11.42 -3.12
CA ALA A 144 -4.27 12.57 -2.62
C ALA A 144 -5.73 12.57 -3.11
N ASP A 145 -5.95 12.24 -4.37
CA ASP A 145 -7.30 12.14 -4.96
C ASP A 145 -8.12 11.00 -4.31
N ALA A 146 -7.50 9.85 -4.08
CA ALA A 146 -8.16 8.73 -3.40
C ALA A 146 -8.57 9.09 -1.98
N LEU A 147 -7.69 9.77 -1.23
CA LEU A 147 -7.97 10.20 0.14
C LEU A 147 -9.03 11.31 0.21
N ALA A 148 -9.16 12.09 -0.85
CA ALA A 148 -10.21 13.10 -0.98
C ALA A 148 -11.55 12.53 -1.48
N GLY A 149 -11.63 11.22 -1.73
CA GLY A 149 -12.82 10.55 -2.24
C GLY A 149 -13.06 10.77 -3.74
N LYS A 150 -12.08 11.30 -4.46
CA LYS A 150 -12.16 11.47 -5.92
C LYS A 150 -11.80 10.15 -6.60
N ARG A 151 -12.51 9.84 -7.71
CA ARG A 151 -12.12 8.69 -8.53
C ARG A 151 -10.78 8.97 -9.19
N ALA A 152 -9.76 8.24 -8.78
CA ALA A 152 -8.46 8.33 -9.41
C ALA A 152 -8.53 7.76 -10.83
N ARG A 153 -8.22 8.58 -11.82
CA ARG A 153 -7.84 8.14 -13.16
C ARG A 153 -6.34 7.81 -13.14
N ALA A 154 -5.95 6.83 -12.36
CA ALA A 154 -4.55 6.47 -12.31
C ALA A 154 -4.31 5.21 -13.13
N PRO A 155 -3.30 5.19 -14.00
CA PRO A 155 -2.84 3.97 -14.63
C PRO A 155 -2.27 2.97 -13.62
N ASP A 156 -1.85 3.46 -12.45
CA ASP A 156 -1.35 2.63 -11.36
C ASP A 156 -2.46 2.43 -10.32
N LYS A 157 -2.77 1.17 -10.05
CA LYS A 157 -3.72 0.82 -8.99
C LYS A 157 -3.12 1.24 -7.65
N ILE A 158 -3.80 2.16 -6.97
CA ILE A 158 -3.44 2.51 -5.60
C ILE A 158 -3.63 1.26 -4.74
N PRO A 159 -2.63 0.89 -3.91
CA PRO A 159 -2.78 -0.25 -3.01
C PRO A 159 -4.05 -0.12 -2.16
N VAL A 160 -4.80 -1.20 -2.07
CA VAL A 160 -6.08 -1.25 -1.34
C VAL A 160 -5.90 -0.94 0.14
N ASP A 161 -4.77 -1.28 0.71
CA ASP A 161 -4.37 -0.97 2.09
C ASP A 161 -4.48 0.51 2.41
N LEU A 162 -4.12 1.37 1.46
CA LEU A 162 -4.16 2.81 1.63
C LEU A 162 -5.59 3.30 1.87
N ILE A 163 -6.52 2.82 1.06
CA ILE A 163 -7.93 3.21 1.17
C ILE A 163 -8.49 2.72 2.50
N GLY A 164 -8.15 1.50 2.90
CA GLY A 164 -8.57 0.92 4.18
C GLY A 164 -8.03 1.70 5.38
N THR A 165 -6.74 2.01 5.38
CA THR A 165 -6.09 2.78 6.45
C THR A 165 -6.69 4.19 6.56
N ALA A 166 -6.88 4.86 5.43
CA ALA A 166 -7.50 6.18 5.37
C ALA A 166 -8.91 6.17 5.94
N PHE A 167 -9.69 5.13 5.61
CA PHE A 167 -11.06 5.00 6.09
C PHE A 167 -11.10 4.67 7.59
N GLN A 168 -10.24 3.78 8.06
CA GLN A 168 -10.15 3.45 9.49
C GLN A 168 -9.80 4.68 10.32
N LYS A 169 -8.89 5.52 9.85
CA LYS A 169 -8.54 6.77 10.52
C LYS A 169 -9.72 7.74 10.57
N ARG A 170 -10.51 7.81 9.50
CA ARG A 170 -11.72 8.66 9.42
C ARG A 170 -12.83 8.21 10.38
N VAL A 171 -12.97 6.89 10.60
CA VAL A 171 -13.98 6.32 11.50
C VAL A 171 -13.52 6.34 12.96
N GLY A 172 -12.21 6.34 13.22
CA GLY A 172 -11.63 6.41 14.57
C GLY A 172 -11.62 7.80 15.19
N ASP A 173 -11.89 8.82 14.39
CA ASP A 173 -12.04 10.21 14.84
C ASP A 173 -13.54 10.52 15.11
#